data_b0ee7df4b8d224086bb00cf1a4f9699d
#
_entry.id   b0ee7df4b8d224086bb00cf1a4f9699d
#
_cell.length_a   1.000
_cell.length_b   1.000
_cell.length_c   1.000
_cell.angle_alpha   90.00
_cell.angle_beta   90.00
_cell.angle_gamma   90.00
#
_symmetry.space_group_name_H-M   'P 1'
#
loop_
_entity.id
_entity.type
_entity.pdbx_description
1 polymer ?
#
loop_
_entity_poly.entity_id
_entity_poly.type
_entity_poly.pdbx_seq_one_letter_code
_entity_poly.pdbx_strand_id
1 'polypeptide(L)'
;MDTNILLESGTNELEVLEFTLGDNHYGINVAKIREILQYMPVTPVPNTHPSVEGIFMPRDTMITVINLKNCLNLPQTDEKGLFIITNFNKLNVAFHVDQVIGIHRVSWENIIKPDETLTGEHGSTATGVIKMDDRLIVILDFEAIVASISPQTGLRVNDIDEMEARDRSDATILI
;
A
#
# COMPACT_ATOMS: atom_id res chain seq x y z
N MET A 1 16.56 19.73 2.18
CA MET A 1 15.90 21.03 2.35
C MET A 1 14.64 20.94 3.17
N ASP A 2 13.72 20.11 2.77
CA ASP A 2 12.51 19.87 3.55
C ASP A 2 12.81 19.37 4.96
N THR A 3 13.88 18.60 5.10
CA THR A 3 14.35 18.09 6.39
C THR A 3 14.69 19.24 7.35
N ASN A 4 15.33 20.30 6.86
CA ASN A 4 15.69 21.45 7.68
C ASN A 4 14.44 22.21 8.13
N ILE A 5 13.47 22.34 7.25
CA ILE A 5 12.19 22.99 7.57
C ILE A 5 11.47 22.21 8.65
N LEU A 6 11.45 20.89 8.53
CA LEU A 6 10.84 20.03 9.52
C LEU A 6 11.52 20.11 10.88
N LEU A 7 12.84 20.17 10.90
CA LEU A 7 13.61 20.35 12.13
C LEU A 7 13.34 21.70 12.79
N GLU A 8 13.29 22.76 11.99
CA GLU A 8 12.98 24.10 12.49
C GLU A 8 11.59 24.22 13.07
N SER A 9 10.63 23.53 12.48
CA SER A 9 9.25 23.52 12.97
C SER A 9 9.04 22.58 14.16
N GLY A 10 10.07 21.86 14.58
CA GLY A 10 9.97 20.88 15.68
C GLY A 10 9.22 19.62 15.31
N THR A 11 8.92 19.39 14.03
CA THR A 11 8.16 18.25 13.54
C THR A 11 9.09 17.18 12.97
N ASN A 12 10.07 16.71 13.76
CA ASN A 12 10.92 15.58 13.38
C ASN A 12 10.24 14.25 13.71
N GLU A 13 8.97 14.16 13.36
CA GLU A 13 8.12 13.00 13.68
C GLU A 13 7.39 12.51 12.45
N LEU A 14 7.15 11.20 12.43
CA LEU A 14 6.35 10.52 11.42
C LEU A 14 5.06 10.03 12.06
N GLU A 15 3.93 10.23 11.41
CA GLU A 15 2.69 9.61 11.82
C GLU A 15 2.50 8.30 11.06
N VAL A 16 2.36 7.20 11.81
CA VAL A 16 2.27 5.85 11.26
C VAL A 16 0.96 5.23 11.69
N LEU A 17 0.21 4.72 10.72
CA LEU A 17 -0.97 3.91 10.98
C LEU A 17 -0.51 2.46 11.19
N GLU A 18 -0.78 1.93 12.37
CA GLU A 18 -0.51 0.52 12.68
C GLU A 18 -1.69 -0.34 12.26
N PHE A 19 -1.40 -1.40 11.53
CA PHE A 19 -2.39 -2.40 11.13
C PHE A 19 -1.81 -3.80 11.28
N THR A 20 -2.67 -4.80 11.23
CA THR A 20 -2.24 -6.20 11.38
C THR A 20 -2.53 -7.02 10.14
N LEU A 21 -1.66 -8.01 9.92
CA LEU A 21 -1.85 -9.10 8.97
C LEU A 21 -1.58 -10.39 9.76
N GLY A 22 -2.64 -11.10 10.15
CA GLY A 22 -2.51 -12.18 11.11
C GLY A 22 -2.01 -11.68 12.45
N ASP A 23 -0.97 -12.28 12.96
CA ASP A 23 -0.36 -11.91 14.24
C ASP A 23 0.74 -10.86 14.09
N ASN A 24 1.03 -10.41 12.88
CA ASN A 24 2.12 -9.48 12.61
C ASN A 24 1.61 -8.04 12.53
N HIS A 25 2.42 -7.12 13.02
CA HIS A 25 2.12 -5.69 13.04
C HIS A 25 2.94 -4.95 11.98
N TYR A 26 2.25 -4.13 11.21
CA TYR A 26 2.85 -3.32 10.14
C TYR A 26 2.39 -1.88 10.27
N GLY A 27 3.07 -0.99 9.60
CA GLY A 27 2.73 0.41 9.60
C GLY A 27 2.85 1.04 8.22
N ILE A 28 2.09 2.08 8.00
CA ILE A 28 2.17 2.91 6.80
C ILE A 28 2.16 4.37 7.21
N ASN A 29 2.94 5.19 6.50
CA ASN A 29 2.90 6.64 6.69
C ASN A 29 1.49 7.16 6.42
N VAL A 30 0.91 7.84 7.40
CA VAL A 30 -0.45 8.40 7.32
C VAL A 30 -0.59 9.34 6.11
N ALA A 31 0.46 10.04 5.74
CA ALA A 31 0.43 10.96 4.59
C ALA A 31 0.13 10.27 3.27
N LYS A 32 0.32 8.95 3.18
CA LYS A 32 0.02 8.16 1.99
C LYS A 32 -1.43 7.69 1.93
N ILE A 33 -2.17 7.80 3.02
CA ILE A 33 -3.52 7.27 3.14
C ILE A 33 -4.53 8.33 2.70
N ARG A 34 -5.42 7.92 1.81
CA ARG A 34 -6.54 8.75 1.40
C ARG A 34 -7.75 8.53 2.30
N GLU A 35 -8.12 7.27 2.52
CA GLU A 35 -9.20 6.90 3.43
C GLU A 35 -9.08 5.43 3.83
N ILE A 36 -9.86 5.05 4.84
CA ILE A 36 -9.96 3.67 5.30
C ILE A 36 -11.43 3.26 5.19
N LEU A 37 -11.69 2.15 4.52
CA LEU A 37 -13.04 1.64 4.34
C LEU A 37 -13.18 0.26 4.94
N GLN A 38 -14.38 -0.06 5.39
CA GLN A 38 -14.74 -1.42 5.78
C GLN A 38 -14.74 -2.33 4.56
N TYR A 39 -14.56 -3.61 4.77
CA TYR A 39 -14.58 -4.60 3.71
C TYR A 39 -15.84 -4.46 2.85
N MET A 40 -15.66 -4.54 1.56
CA MET A 40 -16.72 -4.60 0.58
C MET A 40 -16.39 -5.72 -0.41
N PRO A 41 -17.41 -6.37 -1.00
CA PRO A 41 -17.16 -7.43 -1.98
C PRO A 41 -16.28 -6.94 -3.14
N VAL A 42 -15.31 -7.76 -3.50
CA VAL A 42 -14.35 -7.49 -4.54
C VAL A 42 -14.66 -8.38 -5.74
N THR A 43 -14.64 -7.79 -6.93
CA THR A 43 -14.84 -8.52 -8.18
C THR A 43 -13.47 -8.98 -8.71
N PRO A 44 -13.22 -10.30 -8.80
CA PRO A 44 -11.96 -10.78 -9.34
C PRO A 44 -11.78 -10.40 -10.80
N VAL A 45 -10.56 -10.06 -11.18
CA VAL A 45 -10.19 -9.78 -12.57
C VAL A 45 -9.27 -10.88 -13.05
N PRO A 46 -9.58 -11.57 -14.17
CA PRO A 46 -8.73 -12.65 -14.66
C PRO A 46 -7.39 -12.17 -15.16
N ASN A 47 -6.38 -13.04 -15.09
CA ASN A 47 -5.03 -12.81 -15.62
C ASN A 47 -4.30 -11.63 -14.97
N THR A 48 -4.59 -11.35 -13.70
CA THR A 48 -3.85 -10.36 -12.91
C THR A 48 -2.79 -11.04 -12.04
N HIS A 49 -1.91 -10.22 -11.47
CA HIS A 49 -0.91 -10.70 -10.52
C HIS A 49 -1.61 -11.40 -9.34
N PRO A 50 -1.02 -12.48 -8.78
CA PRO A 50 -1.64 -13.22 -7.67
C PRO A 50 -1.96 -12.38 -6.43
N SER A 51 -1.26 -11.27 -6.24
CA SER A 51 -1.51 -10.36 -5.11
C SER A 51 -2.69 -9.44 -5.35
N VAL A 52 -3.21 -9.36 -6.56
CA VAL A 52 -4.39 -8.56 -6.87
C VAL A 52 -5.64 -9.37 -6.58
N GLU A 53 -6.45 -8.95 -5.61
CA GLU A 53 -7.73 -9.59 -5.33
C GLU A 53 -8.77 -9.32 -6.41
N GLY A 54 -8.76 -8.11 -6.96
CA GLY A 54 -9.71 -7.69 -7.95
C GLY A 54 -9.96 -6.19 -7.88
N ILE A 55 -11.19 -5.80 -8.18
CA ILE A 55 -11.60 -4.39 -8.21
C ILE A 55 -12.91 -4.21 -7.41
N PHE A 56 -13.13 -2.99 -6.93
CA PHE A 56 -14.42 -2.58 -6.38
C PHE A 56 -14.67 -1.10 -6.65
N MET A 57 -15.92 -0.69 -6.57
CA MET A 57 -16.32 0.70 -6.79
C MET A 57 -17.13 1.18 -5.59
N PRO A 58 -16.50 1.78 -4.58
CA PRO A 58 -17.24 2.23 -3.39
C PRO A 58 -18.16 3.44 -3.67
N ARG A 59 -17.82 4.21 -4.70
CA ARG A 59 -18.64 5.32 -5.22
C ARG A 59 -18.62 5.23 -6.73
N ASP A 60 -18.09 6.23 -7.43
CA ASP A 60 -17.95 6.18 -8.88
C ASP A 60 -16.52 5.91 -9.33
N THR A 61 -15.62 5.61 -8.40
CA THR A 61 -14.22 5.39 -8.67
C THR A 61 -13.89 3.91 -8.58
N MET A 62 -13.31 3.36 -9.64
CA MET A 62 -12.81 2.00 -9.66
C MET A 62 -11.49 1.93 -8.91
N ILE A 63 -11.39 1.00 -7.97
CA ILE A 63 -10.21 0.82 -7.14
C ILE A 63 -9.71 -0.61 -7.25
N THR A 64 -8.42 -0.76 -7.50
CA THR A 64 -7.75 -2.07 -7.50
C THR A 64 -7.43 -2.48 -6.07
N VAL A 65 -7.77 -3.70 -5.70
CA VAL A 65 -7.54 -4.24 -4.37
C VAL A 65 -6.34 -5.17 -4.38
N ILE A 66 -5.38 -4.89 -3.53
CA ILE A 66 -4.19 -5.71 -3.34
C ILE A 66 -4.30 -6.44 -2.00
N ASN A 67 -4.12 -7.76 -2.04
CA ASN A 67 -4.05 -8.57 -0.84
C ASN A 67 -2.63 -8.54 -0.31
N LEU A 68 -2.40 -7.79 0.78
CA LEU A 68 -1.07 -7.66 1.37
C LEU A 68 -0.52 -8.97 1.90
N LYS A 69 -1.37 -9.85 2.40
CA LYS A 69 -0.92 -11.17 2.87
C LYS A 69 -0.27 -11.95 1.74
N ASN A 70 -0.87 -11.93 0.55
CA ASN A 70 -0.25 -12.56 -0.62
C ASN A 70 1.05 -11.88 -1.03
N CYS A 71 1.10 -10.54 -1.01
CA CYS A 71 2.30 -9.78 -1.34
C CYS A 71 3.48 -10.14 -0.46
N LEU A 72 3.22 -10.37 0.82
CA LEU A 72 4.26 -10.62 1.83
C LEU A 72 4.44 -12.10 2.14
N ASN A 73 3.80 -12.98 1.35
CA ASN A 73 3.85 -14.44 1.54
C ASN A 73 3.40 -14.88 2.94
N LEU A 74 2.35 -14.24 3.44
CA LEU A 74 1.76 -14.57 4.74
C LEU A 74 0.53 -15.45 4.55
N PRO A 75 0.20 -16.28 5.55
CA PRO A 75 -1.02 -17.11 5.47
C PRO A 75 -2.28 -16.24 5.47
N GLN A 76 -3.31 -16.70 4.77
CA GLN A 76 -4.60 -16.03 4.79
C GLN A 76 -5.27 -16.24 6.15
N THR A 77 -6.13 -15.29 6.51
CA THR A 77 -6.90 -15.33 7.76
C THR A 77 -8.39 -15.31 7.43
N ASP A 78 -9.22 -15.64 8.42
CA ASP A 78 -10.69 -15.62 8.27
C ASP A 78 -11.28 -14.22 8.48
N GLU A 79 -10.45 -13.23 8.78
CA GLU A 79 -10.89 -11.85 8.99
C GLU A 79 -11.34 -11.22 7.68
N LYS A 80 -12.49 -10.56 7.69
CA LYS A 80 -12.93 -9.76 6.54
C LYS A 80 -12.03 -8.58 6.30
N GLY A 81 -11.60 -7.93 7.38
CA GLY A 81 -10.63 -6.88 7.32
C GLY A 81 -11.16 -5.52 6.88
N LEU A 82 -10.24 -4.70 6.46
CA LEU A 82 -10.46 -3.31 6.06
C LEU A 82 -9.63 -3.02 4.81
N PHE A 83 -9.99 -1.95 4.11
CA PHE A 83 -9.22 -1.46 2.99
C PHE A 83 -8.55 -0.15 3.37
N ILE A 84 -7.23 -0.08 3.24
CA ILE A 84 -6.47 1.17 3.31
C ILE A 84 -6.33 1.68 1.90
N ILE A 85 -6.97 2.80 1.59
CA ILE A 85 -7.00 3.34 0.24
C ILE A 85 -5.94 4.41 0.10
N THR A 86 -5.13 4.27 -0.93
CA THR A 86 -4.04 5.16 -1.28
C THR A 86 -4.22 5.68 -2.70
N ASN A 87 -3.57 6.78 -3.00
CA ASN A 87 -3.52 7.31 -4.36
C ASN A 87 -2.07 7.61 -4.71
N PHE A 88 -1.54 6.92 -5.70
CA PHE A 88 -0.17 7.10 -6.19
C PHE A 88 -0.24 7.46 -7.67
N ASN A 89 0.20 8.66 -8.02
CA ASN A 89 0.26 9.08 -9.44
C ASN A 89 -1.08 8.83 -10.17
N LYS A 90 -2.19 9.25 -9.56
CA LYS A 90 -3.56 9.07 -10.06
C LYS A 90 -4.08 7.63 -10.06
N LEU A 91 -3.29 6.68 -9.57
CA LEU A 91 -3.74 5.30 -9.41
C LEU A 91 -4.33 5.10 -8.03
N ASN A 92 -5.60 4.69 -7.97
CA ASN A 92 -6.28 4.38 -6.72
C ASN A 92 -6.07 2.90 -6.40
N VAL A 93 -5.46 2.62 -5.24
CA VAL A 93 -5.15 1.27 -4.80
C VAL A 93 -5.64 1.09 -3.37
N ALA A 94 -6.35 0.01 -3.13
CA ALA A 94 -6.75 -0.40 -1.79
C ALA A 94 -5.89 -1.58 -1.33
N PHE A 95 -5.37 -1.49 -0.13
CA PHE A 95 -4.61 -2.57 0.48
C PHE A 95 -5.49 -3.26 1.50
N HIS A 96 -5.72 -4.54 1.29
CA HIS A 96 -6.58 -5.34 2.17
C HIS A 96 -5.77 -5.81 3.37
N VAL A 97 -6.17 -5.37 4.57
CA VAL A 97 -5.52 -5.70 5.84
C VAL A 97 -6.54 -6.30 6.80
N ASP A 98 -6.07 -6.90 7.89
CA ASP A 98 -6.97 -7.55 8.83
C ASP A 98 -7.60 -6.55 9.81
N GLN A 99 -6.79 -5.76 10.51
CA GLN A 99 -7.28 -4.81 11.49
C GLN A 99 -6.43 -3.54 11.47
N VAL A 100 -7.03 -2.43 11.83
CA VAL A 100 -6.34 -1.17 12.08
C VAL A 100 -6.28 -0.96 13.60
N ILE A 101 -5.09 -0.77 14.14
CA ILE A 101 -4.87 -0.65 15.58
C ILE A 101 -4.95 0.81 16.02
N GLY A 102 -4.25 1.69 15.30
CA GLY A 102 -4.24 3.11 15.65
C GLY A 102 -3.12 3.87 14.95
N ILE A 103 -3.02 5.15 15.27
CA ILE A 103 -2.00 6.03 14.70
C ILE A 103 -0.98 6.35 15.78
N HIS A 104 0.30 6.21 15.44
CA HIS A 104 1.41 6.50 16.33
C HIS A 104 2.25 7.62 15.77
N ARG A 105 2.63 8.54 16.63
CA ARG A 105 3.58 9.60 16.28
C ARG A 105 4.96 9.16 16.77
N VAL A 106 5.89 9.01 15.84
CA VAL A 106 7.21 8.41 16.12
C VAL A 106 8.30 9.36 15.61
N SER A 107 9.31 9.60 16.45
CA SER A 107 10.49 10.33 16.01
C SER A 107 11.29 9.52 15.00
N TRP A 108 11.79 10.19 13.96
CA TRP A 108 12.68 9.55 12.98
C TRP A 108 13.89 8.89 13.62
N GLU A 109 14.34 9.42 14.76
CA GLU A 109 15.47 8.85 15.50
C GLU A 109 15.17 7.49 16.09
N ASN A 110 13.90 7.20 16.34
CA ASN A 110 13.46 5.93 16.94
C ASN A 110 13.09 4.88 15.89
N ILE A 111 13.21 5.21 14.61
CA ILE A 111 12.95 4.27 13.53
C ILE A 111 14.24 3.55 13.19
N ILE A 112 14.21 2.23 13.34
CA ILE A 112 15.35 1.36 13.04
C ILE A 112 15.30 1.01 11.56
N LYS A 113 16.39 1.25 10.83
CA LYS A 113 16.44 0.86 9.42
C LYS A 113 16.70 -0.65 9.32
N PRO A 114 16.01 -1.35 8.41
CA PRO A 114 16.27 -2.78 8.20
C PRO A 114 17.70 -3.00 7.75
N ASP A 115 18.29 -4.11 8.20
CA ASP A 115 19.61 -4.53 7.75
C ASP A 115 19.55 -4.91 6.27
N GLU A 116 20.60 -4.59 5.52
CA GLU A 116 20.71 -4.93 4.10
C GLU A 116 20.54 -6.43 3.84
N THR A 117 20.89 -7.27 4.79
CA THR A 117 20.69 -8.71 4.67
C THR A 117 19.21 -9.12 4.61
N LEU A 118 18.33 -8.27 5.11
CA LEU A 118 16.88 -8.52 5.12
C LEU A 118 16.17 -7.95 3.88
N THR A 119 16.85 -7.15 3.09
CA THR A 119 16.22 -6.43 1.98
C THR A 119 16.21 -7.19 0.66
N GLY A 120 17.05 -8.20 0.50
CA GLY A 120 17.06 -9.04 -0.69
C GLY A 120 17.45 -8.33 -1.98
N GLU A 121 17.48 -9.07 -3.08
CA GLU A 121 17.92 -8.59 -4.39
C GLU A 121 16.95 -7.59 -5.05
N HIS A 122 15.69 -7.57 -4.63
CA HIS A 122 14.65 -6.77 -5.27
C HIS A 122 14.33 -5.47 -4.54
N GLY A 123 15.20 -5.06 -3.63
CA GLY A 123 14.94 -3.92 -2.77
C GLY A 123 13.91 -4.26 -1.70
N SER A 124 13.84 -3.41 -0.68
CA SER A 124 12.96 -3.67 0.46
C SER A 124 11.65 -2.92 0.31
N THR A 125 10.55 -3.63 0.57
CA THR A 125 9.26 -3.00 0.78
C THR A 125 9.13 -2.46 2.20
N ALA A 126 10.09 -2.79 3.08
CA ALA A 126 10.15 -2.30 4.44
C ALA A 126 11.12 -1.13 4.55
N THR A 127 10.66 0.00 5.05
CA THR A 127 11.47 1.22 5.16
C THR A 127 12.02 1.45 6.56
N GLY A 128 11.47 0.77 7.56
CA GLY A 128 11.91 0.90 8.93
C GLY A 128 11.16 -0.02 9.85
N VAL A 129 11.64 -0.09 11.10
CA VAL A 129 11.01 -0.87 12.14
C VAL A 129 10.87 0.00 13.39
N ILE A 130 9.69 -0.01 13.98
CA ILE A 130 9.42 0.64 15.25
C ILE A 130 9.31 -0.42 16.31
N LYS A 131 10.07 -0.25 17.39
CA LYS A 131 9.89 -1.08 18.59
C LYS A 131 8.94 -0.36 19.54
N MET A 132 7.81 -0.96 19.83
CA MET A 132 6.80 -0.36 20.68
C MET A 132 6.32 -1.40 21.68
N ASP A 133 6.54 -1.12 22.98
CA ASP A 133 6.20 -2.01 24.09
C ASP A 133 6.74 -3.43 23.87
N ASP A 134 5.87 -4.38 23.60
CA ASP A 134 6.19 -5.80 23.43
C ASP A 134 6.16 -6.26 21.98
N ARG A 135 6.06 -5.33 21.01
CA ARG A 135 5.91 -5.68 19.61
C ARG A 135 6.81 -4.86 18.69
N LEU A 136 7.06 -5.40 17.51
CA LEU A 136 7.74 -4.71 16.43
C LEU A 136 6.71 -4.36 15.34
N ILE A 137 6.78 -3.12 14.85
CA ILE A 137 5.94 -2.64 13.78
C ILE A 137 6.86 -2.39 12.57
N VAL A 138 6.64 -3.14 11.49
CA VAL A 138 7.43 -2.98 10.27
C VAL A 138 6.74 -1.95 9.39
N ILE A 139 7.42 -0.85 9.09
CA ILE A 139 6.87 0.20 8.22
C ILE A 139 7.05 -0.23 6.78
N LEU A 140 5.94 -0.27 6.05
CA LEU A 140 5.91 -0.68 4.64
C LEU A 140 5.84 0.53 3.72
N ASP A 141 6.48 0.40 2.57
CA ASP A 141 6.37 1.36 1.47
C ASP A 141 5.37 0.80 0.45
N PHE A 142 4.16 1.31 0.47
CA PHE A 142 3.10 0.84 -0.42
C PHE A 142 3.40 1.18 -1.89
N GLU A 143 4.09 2.27 -2.16
CA GLU A 143 4.53 2.60 -3.52
C GLU A 143 5.49 1.54 -4.07
N ALA A 144 6.44 1.10 -3.24
CA ALA A 144 7.37 0.04 -3.61
C ALA A 144 6.64 -1.29 -3.85
N ILE A 145 5.62 -1.58 -3.05
CA ILE A 145 4.79 -2.78 -3.23
C ILE A 145 4.06 -2.72 -4.57
N VAL A 146 3.42 -1.61 -4.89
CA VAL A 146 2.73 -1.42 -6.17
C VAL A 146 3.73 -1.54 -7.32
N ALA A 147 4.90 -0.93 -7.21
CA ALA A 147 5.93 -1.02 -8.23
C ALA A 147 6.43 -2.45 -8.45
N SER A 148 6.48 -3.27 -7.41
CA SER A 148 6.89 -4.66 -7.53
C SER A 148 5.85 -5.53 -8.26
N ILE A 149 4.58 -5.15 -8.18
CA ILE A 149 3.48 -5.86 -8.85
C ILE A 149 3.36 -5.43 -10.31
N SER A 150 3.44 -4.15 -10.59
CA SER A 150 3.25 -3.58 -11.92
C SER A 150 4.20 -4.13 -12.98
N PRO A 151 5.52 -4.27 -12.75
CA PRO A 151 6.41 -4.85 -13.76
C PRO A 151 6.08 -6.30 -14.10
N GLN A 152 5.55 -7.06 -13.15
CA GLN A 152 5.17 -8.45 -13.37
C GLN A 152 3.91 -8.58 -14.21
N THR A 153 3.05 -7.57 -14.18
CA THR A 153 1.87 -7.50 -15.03
C THR A 153 2.17 -6.87 -16.38
N GLY A 154 3.39 -6.34 -16.56
CA GLY A 154 3.79 -5.62 -17.78
C GLY A 154 3.20 -4.23 -17.88
N LEU A 155 2.54 -3.74 -16.85
CA LEU A 155 1.90 -2.42 -16.83
C LEU A 155 2.70 -1.46 -15.95
N ARG A 156 3.12 -0.34 -16.53
CA ARG A 156 3.65 0.81 -15.81
C ARG A 156 2.56 1.87 -15.73
N VAL A 157 2.69 2.81 -14.79
CA VAL A 157 1.71 3.89 -14.63
C VAL A 157 1.51 4.66 -15.95
N ASN A 158 2.60 4.92 -16.66
CA ASN A 158 2.53 5.61 -17.98
C ASN A 158 1.79 4.77 -19.02
N ASP A 159 1.97 3.45 -18.99
CA ASP A 159 1.31 2.55 -19.92
C ASP A 159 -0.21 2.51 -19.69
N ILE A 160 -0.64 2.66 -18.44
CA ILE A 160 -2.07 2.70 -18.11
C ILE A 160 -2.73 3.93 -18.71
N ASP A 161 -2.10 5.10 -18.61
CA ASP A 161 -2.62 6.33 -19.19
C ASP A 161 -2.76 6.21 -20.71
N GLU A 162 -1.76 5.61 -21.38
CA GLU A 162 -1.80 5.37 -22.83
C GLU A 162 -2.89 4.38 -23.21
N MET A 163 -3.09 3.33 -22.45
CA MET A 163 -4.13 2.34 -22.68
C MET A 163 -5.53 2.95 -22.55
N GLU A 164 -5.74 3.77 -21.53
CA GLU A 164 -7.01 4.47 -21.35
C GLU A 164 -7.32 5.39 -22.53
N ALA A 165 -6.32 6.09 -23.05
CA ALA A 165 -6.48 6.95 -24.21
C ALA A 165 -6.82 6.14 -25.46
N ARG A 166 -6.21 4.98 -25.67
CA ARG A 166 -6.52 4.08 -26.79
C ARG A 166 -7.93 3.52 -26.70
N ASP A 167 -8.33 3.06 -25.52
CA ASP A 167 -9.67 2.50 -25.32
C ASP A 167 -10.76 3.51 -25.62
N ARG A 168 -10.55 4.77 -25.26
CA ARG A 168 -11.49 5.84 -25.60
C ARG A 168 -11.61 6.05 -27.11
N SER A 169 -10.48 6.01 -27.82
CA SER A 169 -10.45 6.10 -29.27
C SER A 169 -11.18 4.93 -29.93
N ASP A 170 -10.89 3.72 -29.49
CA ASP A 170 -11.50 2.50 -30.03
C ASP A 170 -13.00 2.45 -29.75
N ALA A 171 -13.43 2.87 -28.56
CA ALA A 171 -14.85 2.94 -28.20
C ALA A 171 -15.60 3.93 -29.13
N THR A 172 -14.95 5.01 -29.51
CA THR A 172 -15.54 6.00 -30.45
C THR A 172 -15.70 5.41 -31.83
N ILE A 173 -14.78 4.57 -32.29
CA ILE A 173 -14.82 3.93 -33.61
C ILE A 173 -15.89 2.85 -33.65
N LEU A 174 -16.15 2.14 -32.57
CA LEU A 174 -17.11 1.04 -32.52
C LEU A 174 -18.56 1.49 -32.45
N ILE A 175 -18.80 2.73 -32.17
CA ILE A 175 -20.14 3.32 -32.14
C ILE A 175 -20.50 3.87 -33.54
#